data_b31e5c69f1a9be5294de68f38fdd014c
#
_entry.id   b31e5c69f1a9be5294de68f38fdd014c
#
_cell.length_a   1.000
_cell.length_b   1.000
_cell.length_c   1.000
_cell.angle_alpha   90.00
_cell.angle_beta   90.00
_cell.angle_gamma   90.00
#
_symmetry.space_group_name_H-M   'P 1'
#
loop_
_entity.id
_entity.type
_entity.pdbx_description
1 polymer ?
#
loop_
_entity_poly.entity_id
_entity_poly.type
_entity_poly.pdbx_seq_one_letter_code
_entity_poly.pdbx_strand_id
1 'polypeptide(L)'
;MSTRWVCVLILAAGAACSPAPLAADPAPDPQDTGFKLPVEELVLDNGLRVLIVERHDVPRVFCSLWWRVGSVNERTGSTGLSHFFEHMMFMGTDVIGTRDAKKDAELNAKIEAVMGQIRQVKLARLEARRRGVEPAPADEERFKALWKEYEGYVEEQKKIIIPEHLSKIFQANGGTGLNATTSYDRTNYFVELPANKVELFCWLESDRFLKPVFRSFYPERDVVKEERRMRTDSTPTGLIHENYWAMLWEAHPYHWPVLGWMSDIDEYQLADAQRYYDTHYSPQNCTAIFVGDVRSDEIKELCRRYFGRLKRFVGEREAIVTQEPDQPAERRLEAEADAKDDLSIEWHGPAAVHKDSAACDLMMSVFAGRSGRLYRPLVEEKKLALETESYFWSLRYGGILHLGAQPREGADPAQVEKEIEAIVDDVRANGVTDREVEKARNQQMAELVRGLKTNTGIAQQLGYFETVGTYKDFFAYSKALESVTAADIKRCADQYLRPAGRNVLVIRRKEKK
;
A
#
# COMPACT_ATOMS: atom_id res chain seq x y z
N MET A 1 -31.40 55.57 -27.21
CA MET A 1 -32.51 54.96 -26.47
C MET A 1 -31.92 53.87 -25.61
N SER A 2 -31.76 54.15 -24.33
CA SER A 2 -31.16 53.31 -23.30
C SER A 2 -32.21 52.49 -22.59
N THR A 3 -31.98 51.21 -22.42
CA THR A 3 -32.77 50.42 -21.52
C THR A 3 -31.83 49.74 -20.49
N ARG A 4 -31.84 50.29 -19.29
CA ARG A 4 -31.16 49.76 -18.11
C ARG A 4 -31.97 48.55 -17.58
N TRP A 5 -31.30 47.42 -17.34
CA TRP A 5 -31.84 46.34 -16.54
C TRP A 5 -31.29 46.48 -15.11
N VAL A 6 -32.26 46.60 -14.18
CA VAL A 6 -32.01 46.63 -12.74
C VAL A 6 -32.03 45.19 -12.26
N CYS A 7 -30.89 44.72 -11.73
CA CYS A 7 -30.85 43.46 -10.96
C CYS A 7 -31.27 43.72 -9.53
N VAL A 8 -32.40 43.11 -9.12
CA VAL A 8 -32.84 43.07 -7.73
C VAL A 8 -32.13 41.88 -7.06
N LEU A 9 -31.25 42.17 -6.11
CA LEU A 9 -30.68 41.15 -5.19
C LEU A 9 -31.75 40.78 -4.14
N ILE A 10 -32.21 39.55 -4.20
CA ILE A 10 -33.00 38.94 -3.10
C ILE A 10 -31.99 38.19 -2.24
N LEU A 11 -31.67 38.74 -1.07
CA LEU A 11 -30.97 38.07 0.01
C LEU A 11 -31.92 37.07 0.67
N ALA A 12 -31.83 35.78 0.29
CA ALA A 12 -32.43 34.70 1.04
C ALA A 12 -31.45 34.22 2.10
N ALA A 13 -31.70 34.52 3.36
CA ALA A 13 -31.01 33.94 4.49
C ALA A 13 -31.39 32.45 4.61
N GLY A 14 -30.60 31.59 3.96
CA GLY A 14 -30.69 30.15 4.14
C GLY A 14 -29.87 29.74 5.35
N ALA A 15 -30.53 29.36 6.43
CA ALA A 15 -29.90 28.65 7.52
C ALA A 15 -29.31 27.34 6.98
N ALA A 16 -27.97 27.28 6.91
CA ALA A 16 -27.25 26.06 6.60
C ALA A 16 -27.44 25.09 7.77
N CYS A 17 -28.34 24.16 7.63
CA CYS A 17 -28.44 22.98 8.48
C CYS A 17 -27.32 22.03 8.03
N SER A 18 -26.17 22.07 8.70
CA SER A 18 -25.14 21.05 8.54
C SER A 18 -25.75 19.71 8.96
N PRO A 19 -25.69 18.66 8.12
CA PRO A 19 -26.07 17.34 8.58
C PRO A 19 -25.09 16.94 9.69
N ALA A 20 -25.64 16.63 10.87
CA ALA A 20 -24.87 16.01 11.93
C ALA A 20 -24.22 14.72 11.37
N PRO A 21 -22.96 14.43 11.72
CA PRO A 21 -22.36 13.15 11.34
C PRO A 21 -23.28 12.05 11.87
N LEU A 22 -23.73 11.16 10.99
CA LEU A 22 -24.37 9.91 11.38
C LEU A 22 -23.43 9.24 12.38
N ALA A 23 -23.86 9.16 13.63
CA ALA A 23 -23.17 8.40 14.65
C ALA A 23 -23.12 6.96 14.12
N ALA A 24 -21.92 6.50 13.78
CA ALA A 24 -21.68 5.09 13.51
C ALA A 24 -22.11 4.34 14.77
N ASP A 25 -22.89 3.28 14.60
CA ASP A 25 -23.21 2.37 15.70
C ASP A 25 -21.90 1.99 16.39
N PRO A 26 -21.86 1.96 17.75
CA PRO A 26 -20.67 1.57 18.46
C PRO A 26 -20.24 0.18 17.98
N ALA A 27 -18.98 0.05 17.56
CA ALA A 27 -18.42 -1.24 17.17
C ALA A 27 -18.71 -2.26 18.28
N PRO A 28 -19.07 -3.51 17.95
CA PRO A 28 -19.37 -4.54 18.95
C PRO A 28 -18.18 -4.73 19.90
N ASP A 29 -18.46 -5.00 21.17
CA ASP A 29 -17.43 -5.27 22.17
C ASP A 29 -16.55 -6.43 21.67
N PRO A 30 -15.21 -6.29 21.63
CA PRO A 30 -14.28 -7.35 21.21
C PRO A 30 -14.45 -8.66 21.96
N GLN A 31 -15.10 -8.65 23.12
CA GLN A 31 -15.32 -9.85 23.95
C GLN A 31 -16.48 -10.76 23.46
N ASP A 32 -17.28 -10.28 22.51
CA ASP A 32 -18.46 -11.02 22.02
C ASP A 32 -18.18 -11.86 20.75
N THR A 33 -16.94 -11.84 20.27
CA THR A 33 -16.46 -12.66 19.16
C THR A 33 -15.77 -13.90 19.72
N GLY A 34 -15.89 -15.06 19.10
CA GLY A 34 -15.24 -16.31 19.54
C GLY A 34 -13.69 -16.23 19.65
N PHE A 35 -13.09 -15.10 19.23
CA PHE A 35 -11.67 -14.77 19.35
C PHE A 35 -11.40 -13.95 20.61
N LYS A 36 -10.64 -14.52 21.54
CA LYS A 36 -10.10 -13.79 22.70
C LYS A 36 -8.71 -13.26 22.37
N LEU A 37 -8.62 -12.09 21.79
CA LEU A 37 -7.38 -11.34 21.63
C LEU A 37 -7.46 -10.09 22.51
N PRO A 38 -6.88 -10.10 23.71
CA PRO A 38 -6.92 -8.97 24.62
C PRO A 38 -5.99 -7.87 24.06
N VAL A 39 -6.56 -6.90 23.37
CA VAL A 39 -5.84 -5.73 22.84
C VAL A 39 -6.04 -4.58 23.82
N GLU A 40 -4.96 -4.09 24.41
CA GLU A 40 -4.96 -2.85 25.15
C GLU A 40 -4.66 -1.67 24.24
N GLU A 41 -5.47 -0.62 24.36
CA GLU A 41 -5.36 0.59 23.57
C GLU A 41 -4.96 1.78 24.42
N LEU A 42 -4.06 2.62 23.90
CA LEU A 42 -3.75 3.96 24.40
C LEU A 42 -3.71 4.93 23.22
N VAL A 43 -4.33 6.10 23.37
CA VAL A 43 -4.15 7.22 22.43
C VAL A 43 -3.39 8.32 23.17
N LEU A 44 -2.25 8.72 22.63
CA LEU A 44 -1.44 9.80 23.19
C LEU A 44 -2.06 11.17 22.88
N ASP A 45 -1.70 12.20 23.66
CA ASP A 45 -2.20 13.57 23.47
C ASP A 45 -1.91 14.13 22.06
N ASN A 46 -0.84 13.67 21.42
CA ASN A 46 -0.51 14.03 20.04
C ASN A 46 -1.28 13.22 18.99
N GLY A 47 -2.14 12.30 19.41
CA GLY A 47 -3.03 11.49 18.56
C GLY A 47 -2.42 10.19 18.06
N LEU A 48 -1.18 9.82 18.43
CA LEU A 48 -0.60 8.53 18.12
C LEU A 48 -1.37 7.45 18.89
N ARG A 49 -1.81 6.41 18.18
CA ARG A 49 -2.46 5.23 18.78
C ARG A 49 -1.42 4.18 19.12
N VAL A 50 -1.60 3.51 20.22
CA VAL A 50 -0.77 2.38 20.67
C VAL A 50 -1.68 1.19 20.90
N LEU A 51 -1.35 0.05 20.30
CA LEU A 51 -2.01 -1.24 20.54
C LEU A 51 -1.00 -2.19 21.15
N ILE A 52 -1.42 -2.89 22.22
CA ILE A 52 -0.55 -3.79 22.97
C ILE A 52 -1.28 -5.13 23.13
N VAL A 53 -0.57 -6.22 22.83
CA VAL A 53 -1.02 -7.59 23.08
C VAL A 53 0.05 -8.31 23.89
N GLU A 54 -0.23 -8.57 25.17
CA GLU A 54 0.68 -9.28 26.05
C GLU A 54 0.68 -10.78 25.74
N ARG A 55 1.87 -11.35 25.54
CA ARG A 55 2.09 -12.78 25.32
C ARG A 55 3.43 -13.18 25.92
N HIS A 56 3.40 -14.00 26.95
CA HIS A 56 4.59 -14.37 27.75
C HIS A 56 5.15 -15.76 27.41
N ASP A 57 4.80 -16.30 26.23
CA ASP A 57 5.24 -17.64 25.78
C ASP A 57 6.74 -17.70 25.48
N VAL A 58 7.28 -16.62 24.92
CA VAL A 58 8.68 -16.45 24.56
C VAL A 58 9.15 -15.03 24.89
N PRO A 59 10.40 -14.81 25.35
CA PRO A 59 10.90 -13.51 25.77
C PRO A 59 11.25 -12.60 24.58
N ARG A 60 10.32 -12.43 23.65
CA ARG A 60 10.46 -11.63 22.44
C ARG A 60 9.22 -10.77 22.19
N VAL A 61 9.42 -9.63 21.57
CA VAL A 61 8.37 -8.69 21.23
C VAL A 61 8.49 -8.29 19.75
N PHE A 62 7.40 -8.41 19.02
CA PHE A 62 7.28 -7.79 17.70
C PHE A 62 6.81 -6.35 17.89
N CYS A 63 7.63 -5.42 17.44
CA CYS A 63 7.39 -3.97 17.53
C CYS A 63 7.19 -3.43 16.12
N SER A 64 6.16 -2.61 15.90
CA SER A 64 5.89 -2.04 14.59
C SER A 64 5.22 -0.66 14.66
N LEU A 65 5.47 0.16 13.63
CA LEU A 65 4.77 1.43 13.37
C LEU A 65 4.03 1.32 12.06
N TRP A 66 2.76 1.65 12.06
CA TRP A 66 1.85 1.57 10.91
C TRP A 66 1.37 2.98 10.57
N TRP A 67 1.72 3.45 9.40
CA TRP A 67 1.33 4.76 8.89
C TRP A 67 0.22 4.59 7.85
N ARG A 68 -0.88 5.32 8.03
CA ARG A 68 -1.99 5.36 7.06
C ARG A 68 -1.63 6.25 5.88
N VAL A 69 -0.52 5.94 5.24
CA VAL A 69 0.01 6.62 4.06
C VAL A 69 0.62 5.61 3.13
N GLY A 70 0.21 5.64 1.89
CA GLY A 70 0.69 4.79 0.82
C GLY A 70 0.55 5.50 -0.52
N SER A 71 0.68 4.78 -1.62
CA SER A 71 0.65 5.40 -2.95
C SER A 71 -0.67 6.11 -3.27
N VAL A 72 -1.78 5.74 -2.63
CA VAL A 72 -3.07 6.44 -2.77
C VAL A 72 -3.02 7.91 -2.36
N ASN A 73 -2.08 8.29 -1.50
CA ASN A 73 -1.90 9.67 -1.00
C ASN A 73 -0.96 10.51 -1.87
N GLU A 74 -0.48 9.95 -2.96
CA GLU A 74 0.42 10.60 -3.90
C GLU A 74 -0.36 11.38 -4.96
N ARG A 75 0.37 12.04 -5.85
CA ARG A 75 -0.21 12.78 -6.96
C ARG A 75 0.67 12.66 -8.20
N THR A 76 0.10 12.92 -9.35
CA THR A 76 0.82 13.02 -10.61
C THR A 76 2.03 13.96 -10.50
N GLY A 77 3.19 13.50 -10.95
CA GLY A 77 4.48 14.19 -10.85
C GLY A 77 5.26 13.87 -9.57
N SER A 78 4.69 13.05 -8.66
CA SER A 78 5.34 12.63 -7.43
C SER A 78 4.89 11.24 -6.96
N THR A 79 4.52 10.37 -7.91
CA THR A 79 4.17 8.98 -7.63
C THR A 79 5.38 8.18 -7.17
N GLY A 80 5.19 7.24 -6.22
CA GLY A 80 6.26 6.44 -5.62
C GLY A 80 6.93 7.07 -4.40
N LEU A 81 6.49 8.26 -3.95
CA LEU A 81 7.07 8.90 -2.77
C LEU A 81 6.88 8.10 -1.49
N SER A 82 5.76 7.38 -1.33
CA SER A 82 5.54 6.53 -0.16
C SER A 82 6.60 5.43 -0.06
N HIS A 83 6.89 4.77 -1.17
CA HIS A 83 7.93 3.75 -1.25
C HIS A 83 9.33 4.37 -1.08
N PHE A 84 9.58 5.52 -1.68
CA PHE A 84 10.83 6.24 -1.49
C PHE A 84 11.05 6.60 0.00
N PHE A 85 10.00 6.99 0.73
CA PHE A 85 10.09 7.22 2.17
C PHE A 85 10.32 5.94 2.97
N GLU A 86 9.86 4.79 2.50
CA GLU A 86 10.25 3.51 3.10
C GLU A 86 11.77 3.41 3.18
N HIS A 87 12.49 3.71 2.09
CA HIS A 87 13.96 3.73 2.04
C HIS A 87 14.57 4.86 2.87
N MET A 88 14.07 6.08 2.68
CA MET A 88 14.63 7.26 3.33
C MET A 88 14.63 7.19 4.84
N MET A 89 13.65 6.52 5.43
CA MET A 89 13.56 6.38 6.89
C MET A 89 14.66 5.47 7.48
N PHE A 90 15.39 4.70 6.67
CA PHE A 90 16.57 3.95 7.12
C PHE A 90 17.87 4.78 7.12
N MET A 91 17.86 5.98 6.54
CA MET A 91 19.05 6.85 6.45
C MET A 91 19.48 7.43 7.81
N GLY A 92 18.65 7.30 8.85
CA GLY A 92 18.95 7.67 10.22
C GLY A 92 18.56 9.12 10.56
N THR A 93 19.29 9.71 11.52
CA THR A 93 19.02 11.02 12.13
C THR A 93 20.27 11.89 12.12
N ASP A 94 20.23 13.03 12.80
CA ASP A 94 21.40 13.89 13.00
C ASP A 94 22.51 13.22 13.84
N VAL A 95 22.22 12.14 14.57
CA VAL A 95 23.20 11.36 15.36
C VAL A 95 23.42 9.93 14.86
N ILE A 96 22.46 9.38 14.11
CA ILE A 96 22.53 8.03 13.56
C ILE A 96 22.74 8.10 12.05
N GLY A 97 23.71 7.36 11.51
CA GLY A 97 23.99 7.28 10.07
C GLY A 97 25.13 8.16 9.59
N THR A 98 25.71 9.00 10.44
CA THR A 98 26.88 9.82 10.10
C THR A 98 27.89 9.87 11.24
N ARG A 99 29.16 10.14 10.90
CA ARG A 99 30.26 10.40 11.85
C ARG A 99 30.43 11.88 12.14
N ASP A 100 29.85 12.75 11.29
CA ASP A 100 29.97 14.20 11.39
C ASP A 100 28.68 14.85 10.89
N ALA A 101 27.74 15.09 11.79
CA ALA A 101 26.43 15.66 11.48
C ALA A 101 26.51 17.08 10.89
N LYS A 102 27.49 17.89 11.31
CA LYS A 102 27.66 19.24 10.79
C LYS A 102 28.12 19.23 9.34
N LYS A 103 29.15 18.45 9.04
CA LYS A 103 29.65 18.28 7.67
C LYS A 103 28.61 17.62 6.77
N ASP A 104 27.84 16.66 7.27
CA ASP A 104 26.73 16.02 6.55
C ASP A 104 25.66 17.05 6.14
N ALA A 105 25.24 17.91 7.07
CA ALA A 105 24.29 18.99 6.77
C ALA A 105 24.84 20.01 5.75
N GLU A 106 26.11 20.38 5.84
CA GLU A 106 26.77 21.26 4.86
C GLU A 106 26.81 20.63 3.46
N LEU A 107 27.12 19.33 3.38
CA LEU A 107 27.15 18.61 2.10
C LEU A 107 25.76 18.41 1.51
N ASN A 108 24.74 18.10 2.33
CA ASN A 108 23.36 18.03 1.89
C ASN A 108 22.89 19.36 1.27
N ALA A 109 23.21 20.50 1.89
CA ALA A 109 22.87 21.82 1.36
C ALA A 109 23.56 22.11 0.00
N LYS A 110 24.82 21.70 -0.18
CA LYS A 110 25.55 21.85 -1.45
C LYS A 110 24.96 20.95 -2.54
N ILE A 111 24.66 19.70 -2.19
CA ILE A 111 24.02 18.74 -3.09
C ILE A 111 22.67 19.29 -3.57
N GLU A 112 21.85 19.80 -2.66
CA GLU A 112 20.54 20.38 -3.01
C GLU A 112 20.70 21.59 -3.95
N ALA A 113 21.63 22.48 -3.66
CA ALA A 113 21.86 23.66 -4.50
C ALA A 113 22.29 23.28 -5.93
N VAL A 114 23.21 22.30 -6.07
CA VAL A 114 23.66 21.85 -7.40
C VAL A 114 22.57 21.08 -8.14
N MET A 115 21.80 20.26 -7.44
CA MET A 115 20.66 19.53 -8.03
C MET A 115 19.55 20.47 -8.49
N GLY A 116 19.31 21.57 -7.78
CA GLY A 116 18.42 22.63 -8.24
C GLY A 116 18.86 23.25 -9.59
N GLN A 117 20.17 23.45 -9.79
CA GLN A 117 20.69 23.93 -11.06
C GLN A 117 20.60 22.87 -12.17
N ILE A 118 20.91 21.61 -11.87
CA ILE A 118 20.73 20.47 -12.80
C ILE A 118 19.28 20.40 -13.27
N ARG A 119 18.32 20.56 -12.36
CA ARG A 119 16.89 20.58 -12.71
C ARG A 119 16.55 21.69 -13.69
N GLN A 120 17.07 22.90 -13.49
CA GLN A 120 16.82 24.01 -14.44
C GLN A 120 17.30 23.64 -15.85
N VAL A 121 18.47 23.03 -15.99
CA VAL A 121 18.97 22.57 -17.28
C VAL A 121 18.09 21.46 -17.86
N LYS A 122 17.67 20.48 -17.05
CA LYS A 122 16.75 19.42 -17.49
C LYS A 122 15.41 20.00 -18.01
N LEU A 123 14.82 20.95 -17.30
CA LEU A 123 13.56 21.58 -17.71
C LEU A 123 13.71 22.37 -19.00
N ALA A 124 14.80 23.11 -19.17
CA ALA A 124 15.10 23.84 -20.43
C ALA A 124 15.24 22.85 -21.61
N ARG A 125 15.93 21.72 -21.40
CA ARG A 125 16.07 20.66 -22.41
C ARG A 125 14.72 19.99 -22.75
N LEU A 126 13.89 19.74 -21.75
CA LEU A 126 12.56 19.19 -21.94
C LEU A 126 11.68 20.14 -22.78
N GLU A 127 11.75 21.43 -22.48
CA GLU A 127 11.00 22.45 -23.23
C GLU A 127 11.50 22.58 -24.67
N ALA A 128 12.82 22.54 -24.90
CA ALA A 128 13.39 22.53 -26.25
C ALA A 128 12.87 21.32 -27.06
N ARG A 129 12.88 20.12 -26.47
CA ARG A 129 12.35 18.90 -27.11
C ARG A 129 10.86 19.02 -27.43
N ARG A 130 10.05 19.57 -26.52
CA ARG A 130 8.61 19.80 -26.75
C ARG A 130 8.37 20.73 -27.95
N ARG A 131 9.27 21.64 -28.19
CA ARG A 131 9.23 22.55 -29.37
C ARG A 131 9.87 21.94 -30.62
N GLY A 132 10.37 20.71 -30.56
CA GLY A 132 11.11 20.10 -31.68
C GLY A 132 12.46 20.75 -31.97
N VAL A 133 13.05 21.43 -30.98
CA VAL A 133 14.36 22.09 -31.07
C VAL A 133 15.39 21.28 -30.32
N GLU A 134 16.56 21.08 -30.90
CA GLU A 134 17.68 20.44 -30.18
C GLU A 134 18.15 21.33 -29.02
N PRO A 135 18.46 20.76 -27.86
CA PRO A 135 19.03 21.49 -26.73
C PRO A 135 20.33 22.19 -27.11
N ALA A 136 20.56 23.38 -26.59
CA ALA A 136 21.78 24.11 -26.88
C ALA A 136 23.03 23.35 -26.42
N PRO A 137 24.12 23.27 -27.18
CA PRO A 137 25.37 22.62 -26.75
C PRO A 137 25.91 23.15 -25.43
N ALA A 138 25.72 24.43 -25.11
CA ALA A 138 26.08 25.04 -23.84
C ALA A 138 25.32 24.43 -22.65
N ASP A 139 24.07 23.97 -22.84
CA ASP A 139 23.31 23.28 -21.80
C ASP A 139 23.88 21.88 -21.52
N GLU A 140 24.43 21.21 -22.51
CA GLU A 140 25.12 19.92 -22.35
C GLU A 140 26.40 20.06 -21.50
N GLU A 141 27.25 21.05 -21.86
CA GLU A 141 28.48 21.33 -21.13
C GLU A 141 28.20 21.78 -19.68
N ARG A 142 27.19 22.61 -19.50
CA ARG A 142 26.75 23.04 -18.17
C ARG A 142 26.23 21.85 -17.34
N PHE A 143 25.42 20.98 -17.94
CA PHE A 143 24.91 19.78 -17.28
C PHE A 143 26.07 18.89 -16.81
N LYS A 144 27.06 18.59 -17.68
CA LYS A 144 28.20 17.76 -17.33
C LYS A 144 29.04 18.36 -16.20
N ALA A 145 29.25 19.68 -16.21
CA ALA A 145 30.00 20.36 -15.15
C ALA A 145 29.27 20.27 -13.80
N LEU A 146 27.97 20.55 -13.78
CA LEU A 146 27.13 20.45 -12.57
C LEU A 146 27.04 19.00 -12.05
N TRP A 147 26.94 18.03 -12.97
CA TRP A 147 26.92 16.62 -12.59
C TRP A 147 28.22 16.17 -11.93
N LYS A 148 29.35 16.59 -12.46
CA LYS A 148 30.68 16.33 -11.87
C LYS A 148 30.82 16.96 -10.46
N GLU A 149 30.26 18.16 -10.28
CA GLU A 149 30.26 18.84 -8.98
C GLU A 149 29.39 18.05 -7.97
N TYR A 150 28.19 17.63 -8.37
CA TYR A 150 27.30 16.77 -7.59
C TYR A 150 28.01 15.48 -7.15
N GLU A 151 28.62 14.74 -8.10
CA GLU A 151 29.36 13.51 -7.80
C GLU A 151 30.47 13.76 -6.78
N GLY A 152 31.18 14.89 -6.88
CA GLY A 152 32.22 15.28 -5.91
C GLY A 152 31.67 15.41 -4.49
N TYR A 153 30.53 16.07 -4.30
CA TYR A 153 29.89 16.21 -2.99
C TYR A 153 29.36 14.87 -2.45
N VAL A 154 28.78 14.03 -3.30
CA VAL A 154 28.34 12.69 -2.91
C VAL A 154 29.51 11.83 -2.44
N GLU A 155 30.64 11.85 -3.14
CA GLU A 155 31.84 11.10 -2.73
C GLU A 155 32.45 11.63 -1.42
N GLU A 156 32.37 12.93 -1.16
CA GLU A 156 32.76 13.47 0.15
C GLU A 156 31.79 13.01 1.27
N GLN A 157 30.49 13.00 0.99
CA GLN A 157 29.47 12.57 1.94
C GLN A 157 29.61 11.08 2.30
N LYS A 158 29.89 10.22 1.33
CA LYS A 158 30.13 8.77 1.54
C LYS A 158 31.23 8.51 2.58
N LYS A 159 32.24 9.36 2.70
CA LYS A 159 33.34 9.18 3.66
C LYS A 159 32.92 9.33 5.13
N ILE A 160 31.84 10.06 5.38
CA ILE A 160 31.32 10.33 6.73
C ILE A 160 30.07 9.52 7.06
N ILE A 161 29.39 8.95 6.08
CA ILE A 161 28.23 8.08 6.29
C ILE A 161 28.64 6.78 6.96
N ILE A 162 27.81 6.30 7.88
CA ILE A 162 27.89 4.96 8.46
C ILE A 162 26.78 4.13 7.80
N PRO A 163 27.10 3.26 6.84
CA PRO A 163 26.08 2.47 6.14
C PRO A 163 25.33 1.56 7.09
N GLU A 164 23.98 1.48 6.90
CA GLU A 164 23.09 0.59 7.66
C GLU A 164 23.19 0.77 9.19
N HIS A 165 23.51 1.98 9.66
CA HIS A 165 23.80 2.20 11.08
C HIS A 165 22.61 1.82 11.97
N LEU A 166 21.38 2.19 11.59
CA LEU A 166 20.16 1.83 12.32
C LEU A 166 20.00 0.30 12.42
N SER A 167 20.16 -0.41 11.29
CA SER A 167 20.06 -1.87 11.24
C SER A 167 21.10 -2.56 12.12
N LYS A 168 22.35 -2.05 12.10
CA LYS A 168 23.44 -2.55 12.93
C LYS A 168 23.17 -2.36 14.42
N ILE A 169 22.55 -1.25 14.82
CA ILE A 169 22.18 -1.02 16.23
C ILE A 169 21.13 -2.06 16.67
N PHE A 170 20.07 -2.29 15.87
CA PHE A 170 19.09 -3.30 16.20
C PHE A 170 19.69 -4.70 16.25
N GLN A 171 20.49 -5.10 15.25
CA GLN A 171 21.14 -6.42 15.19
C GLN A 171 22.07 -6.66 16.39
N ALA A 172 22.90 -5.67 16.75
CA ALA A 172 23.79 -5.75 17.90
C ALA A 172 23.04 -5.93 19.24
N ASN A 173 21.77 -5.57 19.30
CA ASN A 173 20.90 -5.73 20.45
C ASN A 173 19.93 -6.91 20.32
N GLY A 174 20.18 -7.87 19.42
CA GLY A 174 19.37 -9.08 19.23
C GLY A 174 18.10 -8.88 18.41
N GLY A 175 17.99 -7.75 17.69
CA GLY A 175 16.92 -7.50 16.74
C GLY A 175 17.00 -8.40 15.52
N THR A 176 15.87 -8.91 15.09
CA THR A 176 15.73 -9.78 13.91
C THR A 176 14.55 -9.31 13.06
N GLY A 177 14.58 -9.59 11.76
CA GLY A 177 13.47 -9.28 10.86
C GLY A 177 13.18 -7.79 10.72
N LEU A 178 14.20 -6.90 10.97
CA LEU A 178 14.04 -5.47 10.68
C LEU A 178 13.71 -5.28 9.20
N ASN A 179 12.56 -4.70 8.93
CA ASN A 179 12.13 -4.42 7.57
C ASN A 179 11.05 -3.33 7.56
N ALA A 180 10.65 -2.94 6.35
CA ALA A 180 9.50 -2.08 6.10
C ALA A 180 8.74 -2.57 4.87
N THR A 181 7.51 -2.12 4.69
CA THR A 181 6.72 -2.38 3.49
C THR A 181 5.84 -1.19 3.16
N THR A 182 5.66 -0.95 1.87
CA THR A 182 4.73 0.04 1.35
C THR A 182 3.67 -0.62 0.48
N SER A 183 2.44 -0.16 0.59
CA SER A 183 1.31 -0.57 -0.22
C SER A 183 0.50 0.66 -0.66
N TYR A 184 -0.65 0.45 -1.27
CA TYR A 184 -1.54 1.55 -1.67
C TYR A 184 -1.99 2.41 -0.50
N ASP A 185 -2.33 1.81 0.65
CA ASP A 185 -2.95 2.50 1.79
C ASP A 185 -2.02 2.69 3.00
N ARG A 186 -0.82 2.10 2.97
CA ARG A 186 0.03 2.05 4.16
C ARG A 186 1.52 2.02 3.86
N THR A 187 2.30 2.50 4.84
CA THR A 187 3.72 2.22 5.01
C THR A 187 3.95 1.77 6.44
N ASN A 188 4.66 0.68 6.66
CA ASN A 188 4.92 0.18 8.01
C ASN A 188 6.37 -0.25 8.19
N TYR A 189 6.88 -0.08 9.41
CA TYR A 189 8.24 -0.42 9.83
C TYR A 189 8.16 -1.36 11.02
N PHE A 190 8.96 -2.41 11.06
CA PHE A 190 8.89 -3.40 12.11
C PHE A 190 10.21 -4.09 12.38
N VAL A 191 10.33 -4.61 13.60
CA VAL A 191 11.46 -5.44 14.05
C VAL A 191 10.99 -6.35 15.20
N GLU A 192 11.55 -7.52 15.30
CA GLU A 192 11.38 -8.37 16.46
C GLU A 192 12.60 -8.25 17.39
N LEU A 193 12.36 -7.96 18.68
CA LEU A 193 13.38 -7.69 19.67
C LEU A 193 13.27 -8.64 20.88
N PRO A 194 14.38 -8.90 21.63
CA PRO A 194 14.28 -9.40 22.99
C PRO A 194 13.42 -8.46 23.87
N ALA A 195 12.62 -9.02 24.78
CA ALA A 195 11.68 -8.27 25.61
C ALA A 195 12.34 -7.11 26.38
N ASN A 196 13.57 -7.29 26.87
CA ASN A 196 14.33 -6.26 27.59
C ASN A 196 14.94 -5.16 26.66
N LYS A 197 14.60 -5.15 25.38
CA LYS A 197 15.12 -4.19 24.39
C LYS A 197 14.02 -3.33 23.73
N VAL A 198 12.79 -3.40 24.22
CA VAL A 198 11.67 -2.62 23.64
C VAL A 198 11.88 -1.12 23.79
N GLU A 199 12.51 -0.64 24.87
CA GLU A 199 12.86 0.76 25.03
C GLU A 199 13.78 1.27 23.91
N LEU A 200 14.71 0.43 23.40
CA LEU A 200 15.55 0.76 22.27
C LEU A 200 14.71 1.04 21.01
N PHE A 201 13.67 0.26 20.75
CA PHE A 201 12.74 0.53 19.65
C PHE A 201 12.05 1.86 19.82
N CYS A 202 11.46 2.12 20.98
CA CYS A 202 10.76 3.37 21.25
C CYS A 202 11.68 4.60 21.07
N TRP A 203 12.93 4.49 21.52
CA TRP A 203 13.92 5.56 21.35
C TRP A 203 14.29 5.77 19.88
N LEU A 204 14.76 4.73 19.19
CA LEU A 204 15.26 4.85 17.82
C LEU A 204 14.16 5.28 16.84
N GLU A 205 12.97 4.64 16.95
CA GLU A 205 11.85 4.96 16.07
C GLU A 205 11.33 6.39 16.32
N SER A 206 11.16 6.78 17.57
CA SER A 206 10.70 8.15 17.86
C SER A 206 11.72 9.21 17.40
N ASP A 207 13.01 8.93 17.50
CA ASP A 207 14.05 9.88 17.11
C ASP A 207 14.08 10.09 15.59
N ARG A 208 14.01 9.00 14.80
CA ARG A 208 14.00 9.11 13.34
C ARG A 208 12.71 9.75 12.78
N PHE A 209 11.59 9.68 13.49
CA PHE A 209 10.36 10.38 13.14
C PHE A 209 10.26 11.79 13.74
N LEU A 210 11.07 12.14 14.72
CA LEU A 210 11.15 13.49 15.26
C LEU A 210 12.05 14.41 14.41
N LYS A 211 13.18 13.86 13.92
CA LYS A 211 14.22 14.60 13.21
C LYS A 211 14.79 13.77 12.06
N PRO A 212 13.99 13.46 11.03
CA PRO A 212 14.49 12.74 9.88
C PRO A 212 15.55 13.56 9.15
N VAL A 213 16.63 12.93 8.77
CA VAL A 213 17.64 13.53 7.90
C VAL A 213 17.59 12.83 6.56
N PHE A 214 17.18 13.55 5.52
CA PHE A 214 17.10 13.02 4.15
C PHE A 214 18.48 13.04 3.49
N ARG A 215 19.48 12.44 4.18
CA ARG A 215 20.82 12.28 3.60
C ARG A 215 20.79 11.28 2.45
N SER A 216 21.70 11.47 1.51
CA SER A 216 21.76 10.60 0.32
C SER A 216 20.46 10.55 -0.48
N PHE A 217 19.63 11.62 -0.44
CA PHE A 217 18.33 11.70 -1.09
C PHE A 217 18.42 11.30 -2.59
N TYR A 218 19.32 11.91 -3.32
CA TYR A 218 19.48 11.63 -4.75
C TYR A 218 20.17 10.30 -5.06
N PRO A 219 21.21 9.85 -4.33
CA PRO A 219 21.70 8.49 -4.44
C PRO A 219 20.64 7.43 -4.16
N GLU A 220 19.78 7.62 -3.14
CA GLU A 220 18.70 6.68 -2.82
C GLU A 220 17.60 6.67 -3.88
N ARG A 221 17.32 7.81 -4.49
CA ARG A 221 16.44 7.90 -5.67
C ARG A 221 16.94 7.00 -6.80
N ASP A 222 18.23 6.95 -7.04
CA ASP A 222 18.82 6.08 -8.07
C ASP A 222 18.74 4.60 -7.66
N VAL A 223 18.83 4.26 -6.37
CA VAL A 223 18.56 2.90 -5.85
C VAL A 223 17.12 2.47 -6.14
N VAL A 224 16.14 3.32 -5.85
CA VAL A 224 14.72 3.04 -6.14
C VAL A 224 14.46 2.88 -7.65
N LYS A 225 15.15 3.65 -8.50
CA LYS A 225 15.09 3.46 -9.96
C LYS A 225 15.62 2.09 -10.39
N GLU A 226 16.74 1.63 -9.82
CA GLU A 226 17.25 0.30 -10.10
C GLU A 226 16.33 -0.81 -9.59
N GLU A 227 15.71 -0.62 -8.42
CA GLU A 227 14.70 -1.54 -7.92
C GLU A 227 13.50 -1.63 -8.87
N ARG A 228 13.00 -0.48 -9.34
CA ARG A 228 11.94 -0.46 -10.35
C ARG A 228 12.36 -1.19 -11.62
N ARG A 229 13.58 -0.96 -12.12
CA ARG A 229 14.10 -1.68 -13.29
C ARG A 229 14.11 -3.18 -13.07
N MET A 230 14.60 -3.64 -11.90
CA MET A 230 14.65 -5.06 -11.59
C MET A 230 13.27 -5.70 -11.42
N ARG A 231 12.35 -5.01 -10.75
CA ARG A 231 11.02 -5.57 -10.43
C ARG A 231 10.01 -5.45 -11.57
N THR A 232 10.11 -4.41 -12.38
CA THR A 232 9.12 -4.09 -13.40
C THR A 232 9.71 -4.10 -14.80
N ASP A 233 10.68 -3.21 -15.10
CA ASP A 233 11.09 -2.92 -16.47
C ASP A 233 11.87 -4.09 -17.11
N SER A 234 12.62 -4.86 -16.32
CA SER A 234 13.44 -6.00 -16.80
C SER A 234 12.74 -7.34 -16.68
N THR A 235 11.53 -7.41 -16.10
CA THR A 235 10.77 -8.66 -16.04
C THR A 235 9.93 -8.82 -17.31
N PRO A 236 9.77 -10.05 -17.83
CA PRO A 236 9.04 -10.27 -19.08
C PRO A 236 7.60 -9.76 -19.09
N THR A 237 6.94 -9.73 -17.92
CA THR A 237 5.53 -9.36 -17.77
C THR A 237 5.31 -8.09 -16.95
N GLY A 238 6.37 -7.50 -16.37
CA GLY A 238 6.22 -6.42 -15.39
C GLY A 238 5.51 -5.19 -15.93
N LEU A 239 5.92 -4.69 -17.10
CA LEU A 239 5.24 -3.56 -17.75
C LEU A 239 3.81 -3.91 -18.21
N ILE A 240 3.56 -5.17 -18.55
CA ILE A 240 2.22 -5.63 -18.94
C ILE A 240 1.28 -5.55 -17.73
N HIS A 241 1.71 -6.10 -16.59
CA HIS A 241 0.92 -6.02 -15.35
C HIS A 241 0.73 -4.58 -14.87
N GLU A 242 1.76 -3.74 -14.96
CA GLU A 242 1.65 -2.33 -14.59
C GLU A 242 0.63 -1.58 -15.47
N ASN A 243 0.68 -1.78 -16.79
CA ASN A 243 -0.28 -1.19 -17.71
C ASN A 243 -1.70 -1.71 -17.48
N TYR A 244 -1.82 -3.02 -17.21
CA TYR A 244 -3.10 -3.63 -16.88
C TYR A 244 -3.68 -3.06 -15.59
N TRP A 245 -2.88 -2.93 -14.54
CA TRP A 245 -3.31 -2.32 -13.28
C TRP A 245 -3.75 -0.86 -13.47
N ALA A 246 -3.00 -0.08 -14.26
CA ALA A 246 -3.37 1.30 -14.59
C ALA A 246 -4.66 1.38 -15.42
N MET A 247 -4.96 0.37 -16.26
CA MET A 247 -6.22 0.26 -16.99
C MET A 247 -7.40 -0.12 -16.06
N LEU A 248 -7.13 -0.95 -15.05
CA LEU A 248 -8.13 -1.42 -14.10
C LEU A 248 -8.76 -0.24 -13.33
N TRP A 249 -7.95 0.74 -12.92
CA TRP A 249 -8.36 1.93 -12.19
C TRP A 249 -8.28 3.17 -13.10
N GLU A 250 -9.43 3.67 -13.54
CA GLU A 250 -9.49 4.80 -14.48
C GLU A 250 -9.29 6.16 -13.79
N ALA A 251 -9.93 6.36 -12.65
CA ALA A 251 -9.97 7.65 -11.97
C ALA A 251 -9.35 7.61 -10.57
N HIS A 252 -9.52 6.49 -9.85
CA HIS A 252 -9.05 6.38 -8.47
C HIS A 252 -7.51 6.38 -8.39
N PRO A 253 -6.90 7.01 -7.36
CA PRO A 253 -5.44 7.02 -7.18
C PRO A 253 -4.76 5.65 -7.02
N TYR A 254 -5.49 4.56 -6.96
CA TYR A 254 -4.90 3.22 -7.05
C TYR A 254 -4.31 2.89 -8.42
N HIS A 255 -4.56 3.71 -9.43
CA HIS A 255 -4.13 3.44 -10.80
C HIS A 255 -2.61 3.53 -11.02
N TRP A 256 -1.85 4.27 -10.21
CA TRP A 256 -0.40 4.30 -10.36
C TRP A 256 0.32 3.23 -9.52
N PRO A 257 1.49 2.77 -9.98
CA PRO A 257 2.24 1.75 -9.26
C PRO A 257 2.78 2.27 -7.93
N VAL A 258 2.86 1.41 -6.92
CA VAL A 258 3.44 1.74 -5.61
C VAL A 258 4.90 2.21 -5.73
N LEU A 259 5.67 1.64 -6.67
CA LEU A 259 7.03 2.08 -6.98
C LEU A 259 7.09 3.46 -7.65
N GLY A 260 5.97 3.98 -8.15
CA GLY A 260 5.90 5.23 -8.91
C GLY A 260 6.31 5.08 -10.38
N TRP A 261 5.94 6.07 -11.19
CA TRP A 261 6.39 6.15 -12.58
C TRP A 261 7.85 6.58 -12.65
N MET A 262 8.64 5.98 -13.56
CA MET A 262 10.07 6.31 -13.72
C MET A 262 10.30 7.81 -13.93
N SER A 263 9.45 8.48 -14.70
CA SER A 263 9.53 9.93 -14.93
C SER A 263 9.39 10.76 -13.66
N ASP A 264 8.52 10.33 -12.74
CA ASP A 264 8.27 11.01 -11.49
C ASP A 264 9.44 10.80 -10.52
N ILE A 265 9.93 9.54 -10.43
CA ILE A 265 11.11 9.21 -9.61
C ILE A 265 12.33 10.04 -10.04
N ASP A 266 12.55 10.20 -11.34
CA ASP A 266 13.68 10.98 -11.89
C ASP A 266 13.66 12.46 -11.46
N GLU A 267 12.47 12.99 -11.17
CA GLU A 267 12.26 14.40 -10.89
C GLU A 267 11.93 14.71 -9.41
N TYR A 268 12.04 13.74 -8.49
CA TYR A 268 11.84 13.99 -7.06
C TYR A 268 12.69 15.14 -6.57
N GLN A 269 12.05 16.05 -5.83
CA GLN A 269 12.68 17.18 -5.17
C GLN A 269 12.60 17.02 -3.65
N LEU A 270 13.67 17.39 -2.97
CA LEU A 270 13.69 17.36 -1.51
C LEU A 270 12.53 18.15 -0.88
N ALA A 271 12.17 19.29 -1.48
CA ALA A 271 11.07 20.12 -0.98
C ALA A 271 9.70 19.44 -1.11
N ASP A 272 9.46 18.65 -2.17
CA ASP A 272 8.22 17.88 -2.33
C ASP A 272 8.18 16.71 -1.32
N ALA A 273 9.29 16.04 -1.15
CA ALA A 273 9.46 15.00 -0.15
C ALA A 273 9.24 15.52 1.27
N GLN A 274 9.85 16.66 1.63
CA GLN A 274 9.66 17.27 2.95
C GLN A 274 8.19 17.59 3.21
N ARG A 275 7.49 18.19 2.25
CA ARG A 275 6.06 18.50 2.36
C ARG A 275 5.22 17.24 2.53
N TYR A 276 5.51 16.19 1.76
CA TYR A 276 4.85 14.89 1.88
C TYR A 276 5.04 14.29 3.27
N TYR A 277 6.28 14.31 3.77
CA TYR A 277 6.61 13.85 5.11
C TYR A 277 5.84 14.63 6.18
N ASP A 278 5.93 15.95 6.16
CA ASP A 278 5.30 16.83 7.17
C ASP A 278 3.77 16.63 7.22
N THR A 279 3.16 16.33 6.07
CA THR A 279 1.70 16.11 5.97
C THR A 279 1.30 14.72 6.48
N HIS A 280 2.01 13.67 6.07
CA HIS A 280 1.54 12.29 6.22
C HIS A 280 2.19 11.54 7.38
N TYR A 281 3.48 11.83 7.70
CA TYR A 281 4.21 11.14 8.77
C TYR A 281 4.04 11.86 10.12
N SER A 282 2.80 12.09 10.49
CA SER A 282 2.43 12.75 11.75
C SER A 282 1.78 11.76 12.72
N PRO A 283 1.95 11.92 14.05
CA PRO A 283 1.52 10.93 15.05
C PRO A 283 0.05 10.55 14.95
N GLN A 284 -0.86 11.48 14.61
CA GLN A 284 -2.28 11.14 14.45
C GLN A 284 -2.59 10.28 13.22
N ASN A 285 -1.59 9.98 12.39
CA ASN A 285 -1.67 9.06 11.24
C ASN A 285 -0.92 7.75 11.48
N CYS A 286 -0.43 7.54 12.70
CA CYS A 286 0.41 6.41 13.08
C CYS A 286 -0.24 5.57 14.17
N THR A 287 -0.14 4.25 14.04
CA THR A 287 -0.43 3.29 15.10
C THR A 287 0.84 2.51 15.42
N ALA A 288 1.29 2.54 16.68
CA ALA A 288 2.37 1.72 17.19
C ALA A 288 1.76 0.42 17.75
N ILE A 289 2.31 -0.73 17.36
CA ILE A 289 1.79 -2.04 17.77
C ILE A 289 2.92 -2.85 18.42
N PHE A 290 2.66 -3.35 19.62
CA PHE A 290 3.57 -4.18 20.41
C PHE A 290 2.88 -5.49 20.72
N VAL A 291 3.46 -6.61 20.29
CA VAL A 291 2.92 -7.95 20.53
C VAL A 291 4.02 -8.84 21.07
N GLY A 292 3.85 -9.39 22.27
CA GLY A 292 4.81 -10.33 22.85
C GLY A 292 5.00 -10.16 24.36
N ASP A 293 6.20 -10.51 24.84
CA ASP A 293 6.54 -10.50 26.26
C ASP A 293 6.81 -9.08 26.77
N VAL A 294 5.72 -8.36 27.00
CA VAL A 294 5.70 -6.99 27.53
C VAL A 294 4.64 -6.85 28.61
N ARG A 295 4.76 -5.81 29.39
CA ARG A 295 3.71 -5.32 30.29
C ARG A 295 3.11 -4.05 29.72
N SER A 296 1.81 -4.03 29.60
CA SER A 296 1.08 -2.91 28.99
C SER A 296 1.39 -1.56 29.64
N ASP A 297 1.48 -1.51 30.97
CA ASP A 297 1.78 -0.27 31.67
C ASP A 297 3.19 0.26 31.36
N GLU A 298 4.17 -0.63 31.22
CA GLU A 298 5.55 -0.25 30.85
C GLU A 298 5.60 0.30 29.42
N ILE A 299 4.92 -0.35 28.48
CA ILE A 299 4.82 0.11 27.09
C ILE A 299 4.12 1.46 27.01
N LYS A 300 3.02 1.64 27.73
CA LYS A 300 2.31 2.93 27.78
C LYS A 300 3.22 4.06 28.27
N GLU A 301 4.03 3.82 29.30
CA GLU A 301 4.98 4.80 29.81
C GLU A 301 6.11 5.10 28.82
N LEU A 302 6.68 4.09 28.19
CA LEU A 302 7.68 4.26 27.12
C LEU A 302 7.12 5.07 25.95
N CYS A 303 5.90 4.74 25.51
CA CYS A 303 5.26 5.47 24.42
C CYS A 303 5.00 6.95 24.78
N ARG A 304 4.56 7.27 26.00
CA ARG A 304 4.41 8.66 26.43
C ARG A 304 5.75 9.40 26.43
N ARG A 305 6.81 8.75 26.92
CA ARG A 305 8.16 9.34 27.02
C ARG A 305 8.76 9.60 25.65
N TYR A 306 8.69 8.65 24.73
CA TYR A 306 9.38 8.69 23.46
C TYR A 306 8.51 9.26 22.33
N PHE A 307 7.35 8.68 22.07
CA PHE A 307 6.46 9.10 20.98
C PHE A 307 5.61 10.32 21.33
N GLY A 308 5.39 10.62 22.61
CA GLY A 308 4.71 11.85 23.04
C GLY A 308 5.42 13.14 22.59
N ARG A 309 6.72 13.07 22.25
CA ARG A 309 7.52 14.20 21.74
C ARG A 309 7.20 14.56 20.27
N LEU A 310 6.59 13.65 19.52
CA LEU A 310 6.28 13.86 18.11
C LEU A 310 5.24 14.96 17.95
N LYS A 311 5.48 15.86 17.01
CA LYS A 311 4.59 17.01 16.78
C LYS A 311 3.39 16.58 15.94
N ARG A 312 2.21 17.04 16.34
CA ARG A 312 1.01 16.90 15.52
C ARG A 312 1.15 17.70 14.23
N PHE A 313 0.63 17.16 13.15
CA PHE A 313 0.35 17.96 11.95
C PHE A 313 -0.78 18.95 12.27
N VAL A 314 -0.53 20.22 11.96
CA VAL A 314 -1.52 21.29 12.11
C VAL A 314 -1.96 21.70 10.72
N GLY A 315 -3.06 21.15 10.27
CA GLY A 315 -3.63 21.34 8.93
C GLY A 315 -4.64 20.24 8.62
N GLU A 316 -5.28 20.36 7.50
CA GLU A 316 -6.14 19.31 6.95
C GLU A 316 -5.35 18.48 5.94
N ARG A 317 -5.39 17.15 6.07
CA ARG A 317 -4.90 16.26 5.05
C ARG A 317 -5.92 16.18 3.94
N GLU A 318 -5.46 16.23 2.71
CA GLU A 318 -6.34 16.07 1.56
C GLU A 318 -7.06 14.70 1.66
N ALA A 319 -8.38 14.74 1.59
CA ALA A 319 -9.19 13.53 1.57
C ALA A 319 -9.13 12.92 0.16
N ILE A 320 -9.06 11.61 0.09
CA ILE A 320 -9.23 10.89 -1.18
C ILE A 320 -10.73 10.85 -1.48
N VAL A 321 -11.18 11.75 -2.34
CA VAL A 321 -12.61 11.92 -2.69
C VAL A 321 -12.97 11.33 -4.05
N THR A 322 -11.97 11.09 -4.90
CA THR A 322 -12.17 10.50 -6.21
C THR A 322 -12.60 9.04 -6.05
N GLN A 323 -13.73 8.71 -6.62
CA GLN A 323 -14.25 7.35 -6.69
C GLN A 323 -14.00 6.78 -8.08
N GLU A 324 -13.77 5.47 -8.16
CA GLU A 324 -13.73 4.79 -9.44
C GLU A 324 -15.14 4.81 -10.06
N PRO A 325 -15.29 5.27 -11.31
CA PRO A 325 -16.59 5.30 -11.98
C PRO A 325 -17.09 3.88 -12.28
N ASP A 326 -18.41 3.74 -12.40
CA ASP A 326 -19.02 2.51 -12.87
C ASP A 326 -18.50 2.14 -14.26
N GLN A 327 -17.98 0.94 -14.41
CA GLN A 327 -17.46 0.45 -15.68
C GLN A 327 -18.62 0.07 -16.63
N PRO A 328 -18.72 0.73 -17.81
CA PRO A 328 -19.84 0.51 -18.73
C PRO A 328 -19.64 -0.70 -19.67
N ALA A 329 -18.40 -1.16 -19.85
CA ALA A 329 -18.04 -2.26 -20.75
C ALA A 329 -16.78 -2.97 -20.26
N GLU A 330 -16.59 -4.21 -20.68
CA GLU A 330 -15.36 -4.97 -20.46
C GLU A 330 -14.13 -4.20 -20.94
N ARG A 331 -13.04 -4.27 -20.17
CA ARG A 331 -11.71 -3.79 -20.56
C ARG A 331 -10.81 -5.01 -20.76
N ARG A 332 -9.96 -4.97 -21.79
CA ARG A 332 -9.10 -6.09 -22.15
C ARG A 332 -7.71 -5.63 -22.54
N LEU A 333 -6.70 -6.33 -22.03
CA LEU A 333 -5.31 -6.21 -22.46
C LEU A 333 -4.81 -7.58 -22.90
N GLU A 334 -4.37 -7.68 -24.14
CA GLU A 334 -3.70 -8.89 -24.67
C GLU A 334 -2.26 -8.53 -25.03
N ALA A 335 -1.32 -9.37 -24.61
CA ALA A 335 0.10 -9.12 -24.82
C ALA A 335 0.87 -10.43 -25.05
N GLU A 336 2.03 -10.32 -25.71
CA GLU A 336 2.99 -11.42 -25.84
C GLU A 336 4.21 -11.15 -24.97
N ALA A 337 4.68 -12.18 -24.25
CA ALA A 337 5.87 -12.12 -23.41
C ALA A 337 6.70 -13.41 -23.49
N ASP A 338 7.98 -13.31 -23.13
CA ASP A 338 8.81 -14.51 -22.89
C ASP A 338 8.50 -15.09 -21.50
N ALA A 339 7.24 -15.47 -21.33
CA ALA A 339 6.68 -16.05 -20.12
C ALA A 339 5.71 -17.17 -20.51
N LYS A 340 5.18 -17.89 -19.53
CA LYS A 340 4.09 -18.83 -19.76
C LYS A 340 2.81 -18.06 -20.07
N ASP A 341 1.88 -18.73 -20.76
CA ASP A 341 0.54 -18.19 -20.92
C ASP A 341 -0.09 -17.95 -19.57
N ASP A 342 -0.78 -16.81 -19.43
CA ASP A 342 -1.49 -16.40 -18.23
C ASP A 342 -2.82 -15.75 -18.58
N LEU A 343 -3.83 -16.01 -17.77
CA LEU A 343 -5.16 -15.42 -17.88
C LEU A 343 -5.58 -14.91 -16.51
N SER A 344 -5.85 -13.62 -16.43
CA SER A 344 -6.42 -12.98 -15.25
C SER A 344 -7.73 -12.28 -15.60
N ILE A 345 -8.76 -12.47 -14.80
CA ILE A 345 -10.05 -11.79 -14.91
C ILE A 345 -10.35 -11.14 -13.57
N GLU A 346 -10.59 -9.83 -13.60
CA GLU A 346 -10.74 -9.03 -12.39
C GLU A 346 -11.98 -8.15 -12.45
N TRP A 347 -12.58 -7.92 -11.29
CA TRP A 347 -13.68 -6.98 -11.07
C TRP A 347 -13.38 -6.09 -9.89
N HIS A 348 -13.93 -4.88 -9.91
CA HIS A 348 -13.91 -4.03 -8.72
C HIS A 348 -14.79 -4.66 -7.63
N GLY A 349 -14.19 -4.79 -6.45
CA GLY A 349 -14.84 -5.27 -5.23
C GLY A 349 -15.08 -4.14 -4.23
N PRO A 350 -15.79 -4.42 -3.13
CA PRO A 350 -16.04 -3.45 -2.07
C PRO A 350 -14.76 -3.07 -1.31
N ALA A 351 -14.83 -1.98 -0.55
CA ALA A 351 -13.79 -1.61 0.41
C ALA A 351 -13.66 -2.64 1.54
N ALA A 352 -12.50 -2.72 2.18
CA ALA A 352 -12.19 -3.72 3.21
C ALA A 352 -13.18 -3.75 4.39
N VAL A 353 -13.69 -2.59 4.81
CA VAL A 353 -14.66 -2.48 5.92
C VAL A 353 -16.11 -2.38 5.45
N HIS A 354 -16.38 -2.67 4.17
CA HIS A 354 -17.75 -2.69 3.64
C HIS A 354 -18.49 -3.94 4.14
N LYS A 355 -19.82 -3.80 4.32
CA LYS A 355 -20.70 -4.90 4.77
C LYS A 355 -20.62 -6.18 3.90
N ASP A 356 -20.28 -6.05 2.63
CA ASP A 356 -20.17 -7.16 1.68
C ASP A 356 -18.77 -7.78 1.62
N SER A 357 -17.78 -7.23 2.34
CA SER A 357 -16.39 -7.70 2.29
C SER A 357 -16.28 -9.19 2.67
N ALA A 358 -16.87 -9.59 3.78
CA ALA A 358 -16.87 -10.97 4.23
C ALA A 358 -17.57 -11.93 3.22
N ALA A 359 -18.67 -11.49 2.61
CA ALA A 359 -19.36 -12.30 1.60
C ALA A 359 -18.53 -12.43 0.30
N CYS A 360 -17.81 -11.36 -0.10
CA CYS A 360 -16.89 -11.41 -1.23
C CYS A 360 -15.70 -12.34 -0.96
N ASP A 361 -15.13 -12.32 0.24
CA ASP A 361 -14.06 -13.26 0.61
C ASP A 361 -14.52 -14.72 0.55
N LEU A 362 -15.70 -15.02 1.11
CA LEU A 362 -16.23 -16.38 1.03
C LEU A 362 -16.59 -16.77 -0.41
N MET A 363 -17.13 -15.83 -1.20
CA MET A 363 -17.39 -16.06 -2.62
C MET A 363 -16.11 -16.45 -3.38
N MET A 364 -15.03 -15.69 -3.19
CA MET A 364 -13.77 -16.01 -3.86
C MET A 364 -13.15 -17.30 -3.32
N SER A 365 -13.34 -17.63 -2.05
CA SER A 365 -12.93 -18.91 -1.46
C SER A 365 -13.68 -20.13 -2.06
N VAL A 366 -14.92 -19.95 -2.52
CA VAL A 366 -15.66 -21.02 -3.25
C VAL A 366 -14.97 -21.36 -4.58
N PHE A 367 -14.38 -20.39 -5.26
CA PHE A 367 -13.63 -20.63 -6.49
C PHE A 367 -12.22 -21.21 -6.24
N ALA A 368 -11.64 -20.93 -5.06
CA ALA A 368 -10.23 -21.17 -4.75
C ALA A 368 -9.87 -22.62 -4.43
N GLY A 369 -8.61 -22.96 -4.72
CA GLY A 369 -7.95 -24.21 -4.33
C GLY A 369 -8.48 -25.46 -5.04
N ARG A 370 -7.85 -26.62 -4.75
CA ARG A 370 -8.15 -27.90 -5.44
C ARG A 370 -9.61 -28.35 -5.34
N SER A 371 -10.31 -27.99 -4.31
CA SER A 371 -11.72 -28.33 -4.08
C SER A 371 -12.66 -27.17 -4.42
N GLY A 372 -12.13 -26.08 -5.02
CA GLY A 372 -12.91 -24.96 -5.52
C GLY A 372 -13.51 -25.23 -6.89
N ARG A 373 -14.42 -24.34 -7.27
CA ARG A 373 -15.16 -24.51 -8.55
C ARG A 373 -14.31 -24.33 -9.80
N LEU A 374 -13.13 -23.67 -9.71
CA LEU A 374 -12.25 -23.50 -10.86
C LEU A 374 -11.36 -24.73 -11.11
N TYR A 375 -10.73 -25.25 -10.07
CA TYR A 375 -9.65 -26.22 -10.21
C TYR A 375 -10.11 -27.53 -10.87
N ARG A 376 -11.19 -28.13 -10.37
CA ARG A 376 -11.65 -29.42 -10.86
C ARG A 376 -12.01 -29.41 -12.35
N PRO A 377 -12.87 -28.51 -12.88
CA PRO A 377 -13.19 -28.46 -14.30
C PRO A 377 -11.99 -28.09 -15.17
N LEU A 378 -11.17 -27.12 -14.77
CA LEU A 378 -10.09 -26.60 -15.62
C LEU A 378 -8.84 -27.48 -15.59
N VAL A 379 -8.48 -28.01 -14.40
CA VAL A 379 -7.20 -28.72 -14.22
C VAL A 379 -7.36 -30.24 -14.31
N GLU A 380 -8.39 -30.82 -13.66
CA GLU A 380 -8.56 -32.28 -13.58
C GLU A 380 -9.37 -32.87 -14.74
N GLU A 381 -10.55 -32.27 -15.02
CA GLU A 381 -11.50 -32.85 -16.00
C GLU A 381 -11.12 -32.46 -17.43
N LYS A 382 -11.09 -31.17 -17.75
CA LYS A 382 -10.85 -30.66 -19.12
C LYS A 382 -9.37 -30.51 -19.44
N LYS A 383 -8.51 -30.47 -18.43
CA LYS A 383 -7.05 -30.35 -18.56
C LYS A 383 -6.61 -29.11 -19.37
N LEU A 384 -7.34 -28.01 -19.23
CA LEU A 384 -7.08 -26.77 -19.94
C LEU A 384 -6.06 -25.88 -19.18
N ALA A 385 -5.96 -26.00 -17.87
CA ALA A 385 -5.04 -25.22 -17.05
C ALA A 385 -4.09 -26.11 -16.23
N LEU A 386 -2.97 -25.54 -15.81
CA LEU A 386 -2.01 -26.14 -14.87
C LEU A 386 -2.42 -25.84 -13.44
N GLU A 387 -2.85 -24.61 -13.19
CA GLU A 387 -3.25 -24.09 -11.88
C GLU A 387 -4.32 -23.01 -12.06
N THR A 388 -5.03 -22.73 -10.98
CA THR A 388 -6.05 -21.68 -10.91
C THR A 388 -5.90 -20.88 -9.64
N GLU A 389 -6.19 -19.59 -9.72
CA GLU A 389 -6.13 -18.66 -8.60
C GLU A 389 -7.49 -18.00 -8.38
N SER A 390 -7.78 -17.65 -7.13
CA SER A 390 -8.95 -16.85 -6.77
C SER A 390 -8.72 -16.20 -5.42
N TYR A 391 -8.89 -14.90 -5.36
CA TYR A 391 -8.78 -14.13 -4.12
C TYR A 391 -9.57 -12.82 -4.21
N PHE A 392 -9.91 -12.27 -3.07
CA PHE A 392 -10.36 -10.91 -2.90
C PHE A 392 -9.24 -10.07 -2.28
N TRP A 393 -8.72 -9.10 -3.03
CA TRP A 393 -7.77 -8.13 -2.50
C TRP A 393 -8.51 -6.89 -2.06
N SER A 394 -8.79 -6.80 -0.76
CA SER A 394 -9.51 -5.68 -0.17
C SER A 394 -8.55 -4.54 0.20
N LEU A 395 -8.90 -3.32 -0.20
CA LEU A 395 -8.18 -2.08 0.08
C LEU A 395 -9.12 -1.10 0.79
N ARG A 396 -8.59 0.03 1.22
CA ARG A 396 -9.35 1.01 2.02
C ARG A 396 -10.54 1.62 1.29
N TYR A 397 -10.41 1.91 -0.01
CA TYR A 397 -11.42 2.63 -0.80
C TYR A 397 -12.14 1.75 -1.82
N GLY A 398 -11.70 0.53 -1.98
CA GLY A 398 -12.26 -0.46 -2.91
C GLY A 398 -11.47 -1.74 -2.85
N GLY A 399 -11.71 -2.67 -3.74
CA GLY A 399 -10.97 -3.94 -3.80
C GLY A 399 -11.03 -4.55 -5.20
N ILE A 400 -10.34 -5.66 -5.36
CA ILE A 400 -10.28 -6.44 -6.59
C ILE A 400 -10.67 -7.88 -6.30
N LEU A 401 -11.67 -8.36 -7.02
CA LEU A 401 -12.05 -9.77 -7.08
C LEU A 401 -11.31 -10.40 -8.25
N HIS A 402 -10.43 -11.34 -7.99
CA HIS A 402 -9.53 -11.94 -8.97
C HIS A 402 -9.83 -13.41 -9.20
N LEU A 403 -9.96 -13.80 -10.48
CA LEU A 403 -9.94 -15.18 -10.95
C LEU A 403 -8.82 -15.31 -11.98
N GLY A 404 -7.92 -16.26 -11.75
CA GLY A 404 -6.77 -16.52 -12.62
C GLY A 404 -6.65 -17.97 -13.01
N ALA A 405 -6.02 -18.21 -14.15
CA ALA A 405 -5.62 -19.54 -14.58
C ALA A 405 -4.34 -19.49 -15.41
N GLN A 406 -3.44 -20.46 -15.22
CA GLN A 406 -2.32 -20.68 -16.10
C GLN A 406 -2.70 -21.74 -17.15
N PRO A 407 -2.94 -21.37 -18.41
CA PRO A 407 -3.26 -22.33 -19.48
C PRO A 407 -2.15 -23.38 -19.65
N ARG A 408 -2.52 -24.59 -20.00
CA ARG A 408 -1.55 -25.62 -20.39
C ARG A 408 -0.95 -25.28 -21.74
N GLU A 409 0.25 -25.75 -22.01
CA GLU A 409 0.88 -25.64 -23.33
C GLU A 409 -0.04 -26.25 -24.41
N GLY A 410 -0.37 -25.44 -25.41
CA GLY A 410 -1.28 -25.78 -26.49
C GLY A 410 -2.77 -25.59 -26.16
N ALA A 411 -3.15 -25.22 -24.97
CA ALA A 411 -4.52 -24.81 -24.67
C ALA A 411 -4.72 -23.32 -25.04
N ASP A 412 -5.82 -23.01 -25.73
CA ASP A 412 -6.16 -21.63 -26.05
C ASP A 412 -6.67 -20.89 -24.78
N PRO A 413 -6.05 -19.78 -24.37
CA PRO A 413 -6.55 -18.97 -23.27
C PRO A 413 -8.03 -18.56 -23.40
N ALA A 414 -8.51 -18.34 -24.62
CA ALA A 414 -9.92 -18.04 -24.87
C ALA A 414 -10.87 -19.17 -24.46
N GLN A 415 -10.43 -20.43 -24.59
CA GLN A 415 -11.20 -21.58 -24.13
C GLN A 415 -11.20 -21.65 -22.60
N VAL A 416 -10.07 -21.35 -21.94
CA VAL A 416 -9.98 -21.28 -20.48
C VAL A 416 -10.88 -20.19 -19.93
N GLU A 417 -10.85 -19.01 -20.56
CA GLU A 417 -11.70 -17.88 -20.22
C GLU A 417 -13.18 -18.24 -20.28
N LYS A 418 -13.62 -18.83 -21.39
CA LYS A 418 -15.02 -19.27 -21.57
C LYS A 418 -15.49 -20.23 -20.47
N GLU A 419 -14.61 -21.10 -19.99
CA GLU A 419 -14.95 -22.03 -18.92
C GLU A 419 -15.06 -21.29 -17.57
N ILE A 420 -14.17 -20.32 -17.30
CA ILE A 420 -14.28 -19.47 -16.11
C ILE A 420 -15.58 -18.68 -16.14
N GLU A 421 -15.94 -18.10 -17.30
CA GLU A 421 -17.21 -17.39 -17.48
C GLU A 421 -18.41 -18.27 -17.18
N ALA A 422 -18.44 -19.49 -17.72
CA ALA A 422 -19.55 -20.41 -17.47
C ALA A 422 -19.69 -20.76 -15.99
N ILE A 423 -18.58 -20.88 -15.25
CA ILE A 423 -18.58 -21.14 -13.81
C ILE A 423 -19.08 -19.89 -13.03
N VAL A 424 -18.64 -18.71 -13.44
CA VAL A 424 -19.11 -17.43 -12.83
C VAL A 424 -20.61 -17.24 -13.08
N ASP A 425 -21.07 -17.48 -14.30
CA ASP A 425 -22.48 -17.36 -14.65
C ASP A 425 -23.35 -18.38 -13.92
N ASP A 426 -22.85 -19.59 -13.66
CA ASP A 426 -23.55 -20.57 -12.82
C ASP A 426 -23.70 -20.06 -11.38
N VAL A 427 -22.63 -19.49 -10.79
CA VAL A 427 -22.71 -18.90 -9.45
C VAL A 427 -23.68 -17.71 -9.39
N ARG A 428 -23.70 -16.88 -10.42
CA ARG A 428 -24.64 -15.75 -10.53
C ARG A 428 -26.09 -16.23 -10.69
N ALA A 429 -26.32 -17.22 -11.51
CA ALA A 429 -27.68 -17.73 -11.79
C ALA A 429 -28.21 -18.57 -10.61
N ASN A 430 -27.45 -19.53 -10.17
CA ASN A 430 -27.88 -20.59 -9.25
C ASN A 430 -27.36 -20.41 -7.81
N GLY A 431 -26.38 -19.52 -7.59
CA GLY A 431 -25.73 -19.34 -6.31
C GLY A 431 -24.77 -20.46 -5.95
N VAL A 432 -24.55 -20.62 -4.67
CA VAL A 432 -23.69 -21.64 -4.06
C VAL A 432 -24.48 -22.46 -3.04
N THR A 433 -24.02 -23.65 -2.74
CA THR A 433 -24.66 -24.51 -1.73
C THR A 433 -24.24 -24.12 -0.31
N ASP A 434 -25.06 -24.41 0.69
CA ASP A 434 -24.70 -24.18 2.11
C ASP A 434 -23.42 -24.90 2.52
N ARG A 435 -23.15 -26.09 1.94
CA ARG A 435 -21.92 -26.84 2.16
C ARG A 435 -20.68 -26.13 1.61
N GLU A 436 -20.78 -25.43 0.49
CA GLU A 436 -19.68 -24.63 -0.06
C GLU A 436 -19.43 -23.40 0.81
N VAL A 437 -20.48 -22.75 1.31
CA VAL A 437 -20.38 -21.65 2.27
C VAL A 437 -19.70 -22.08 3.56
N GLU A 438 -20.15 -23.19 4.13
CA GLU A 438 -19.55 -23.74 5.37
C GLU A 438 -18.07 -24.07 5.17
N LYS A 439 -17.72 -24.71 4.05
CA LYS A 439 -16.33 -25.02 3.72
C LYS A 439 -15.49 -23.75 3.58
N ALA A 440 -15.95 -22.75 2.80
CA ALA A 440 -15.25 -21.49 2.60
C ALA A 440 -15.05 -20.75 3.94
N ARG A 441 -16.10 -20.70 4.76
CA ARG A 441 -16.04 -20.13 6.11
C ARG A 441 -14.99 -20.82 6.97
N ASN A 442 -15.00 -22.14 7.02
CA ASN A 442 -14.04 -22.92 7.82
C ASN A 442 -12.59 -22.68 7.34
N GLN A 443 -12.36 -22.51 6.04
CA GLN A 443 -11.05 -22.18 5.47
C GLN A 443 -10.60 -20.78 5.89
N GLN A 444 -11.45 -19.76 5.75
CA GLN A 444 -11.14 -18.39 6.14
C GLN A 444 -10.93 -18.25 7.65
N MET A 445 -11.78 -18.88 8.46
CA MET A 445 -11.62 -18.91 9.93
C MET A 445 -10.32 -19.59 10.35
N ALA A 446 -9.97 -20.70 9.70
CA ALA A 446 -8.70 -21.38 9.96
C ALA A 446 -7.49 -20.51 9.58
N GLU A 447 -7.58 -19.71 8.52
CA GLU A 447 -6.53 -18.78 8.12
C GLU A 447 -6.37 -17.64 9.13
N LEU A 448 -7.47 -17.05 9.60
CA LEU A 448 -7.45 -16.06 10.67
C LEU A 448 -6.79 -16.61 11.94
N VAL A 449 -7.19 -17.81 12.38
CA VAL A 449 -6.60 -18.47 13.57
C VAL A 449 -5.11 -18.74 13.38
N ARG A 450 -4.69 -19.17 12.18
CA ARG A 450 -3.27 -19.35 11.87
C ARG A 450 -2.49 -18.04 11.96
N GLY A 451 -3.06 -16.95 11.45
CA GLY A 451 -2.48 -15.61 11.57
C GLY A 451 -2.26 -15.16 13.02
N LEU A 452 -3.14 -15.59 13.95
CA LEU A 452 -3.02 -15.23 15.37
C LEU A 452 -2.04 -16.10 16.18
N LYS A 453 -1.36 -17.07 15.59
CA LYS A 453 -0.41 -17.94 16.30
C LYS A 453 0.91 -17.26 16.65
N THR A 454 1.34 -16.28 15.88
CA THR A 454 2.64 -15.62 16.06
C THR A 454 2.47 -14.15 16.42
N ASN A 455 3.45 -13.57 17.11
CA ASN A 455 3.46 -12.13 17.42
C ASN A 455 3.41 -11.28 16.13
N THR A 456 4.17 -11.68 15.13
CA THR A 456 4.16 -11.05 13.80
C THR A 456 2.77 -11.11 13.17
N GLY A 457 2.13 -12.27 13.16
CA GLY A 457 0.80 -12.43 12.54
C GLY A 457 -0.27 -11.59 13.21
N ILE A 458 -0.29 -11.54 14.55
CA ILE A 458 -1.20 -10.67 15.31
C ILE A 458 -0.96 -9.20 14.94
N ALA A 459 0.30 -8.75 14.98
CA ALA A 459 0.64 -7.37 14.66
C ALA A 459 0.27 -6.99 13.20
N GLN A 460 0.45 -7.91 12.25
CA GLN A 460 0.07 -7.71 10.84
C GLN A 460 -1.45 -7.60 10.68
N GLN A 461 -2.24 -8.44 11.36
CA GLN A 461 -3.70 -8.37 11.31
C GLN A 461 -4.21 -7.04 11.91
N LEU A 462 -3.76 -6.69 13.11
CA LEU A 462 -4.14 -5.43 13.76
C LEU A 462 -3.72 -4.22 12.92
N GLY A 463 -2.49 -4.24 12.40
CA GLY A 463 -1.94 -3.16 11.59
C GLY A 463 -2.68 -2.99 10.26
N TYR A 464 -3.03 -4.08 9.57
CA TYR A 464 -3.83 -4.01 8.36
C TYR A 464 -5.18 -3.34 8.63
N PHE A 465 -5.93 -3.82 9.64
CA PHE A 465 -7.22 -3.23 9.96
C PHE A 465 -7.11 -1.77 10.43
N GLU A 466 -6.05 -1.40 11.16
CA GLU A 466 -5.79 0.01 11.51
C GLU A 466 -5.56 0.90 10.28
N THR A 467 -5.09 0.37 9.17
CA THR A 467 -4.88 1.17 7.96
C THR A 467 -6.13 1.31 7.10
N VAL A 468 -6.96 0.28 7.00
CA VAL A 468 -8.19 0.31 6.19
C VAL A 468 -9.43 0.80 6.97
N GLY A 469 -9.38 0.72 8.30
CA GLY A 469 -10.44 1.12 9.24
C GLY A 469 -9.86 1.33 10.63
N THR A 470 -10.23 0.46 11.57
CA THR A 470 -9.71 0.37 12.93
C THR A 470 -9.44 -1.10 13.28
N TYR A 471 -8.58 -1.37 14.25
CA TYR A 471 -8.33 -2.73 14.70
C TYR A 471 -9.61 -3.46 15.16
N LYS A 472 -10.64 -2.74 15.57
CA LYS A 472 -11.95 -3.28 15.95
C LYS A 472 -12.69 -3.93 14.77
N ASP A 473 -12.41 -3.45 13.56
CA ASP A 473 -12.99 -4.01 12.34
C ASP A 473 -12.48 -5.44 12.05
N PHE A 474 -11.34 -5.85 12.61
CA PHE A 474 -10.89 -7.24 12.61
C PHE A 474 -11.90 -8.16 13.29
N PHE A 475 -12.41 -7.77 14.45
CA PHE A 475 -13.41 -8.56 15.20
C PHE A 475 -14.78 -8.52 14.53
N ALA A 476 -15.16 -7.35 13.99
CA ALA A 476 -16.39 -7.22 13.23
C ALA A 476 -16.39 -8.08 11.97
N TYR A 477 -15.26 -8.11 11.25
CA TYR A 477 -15.06 -8.95 10.07
C TYR A 477 -15.12 -10.44 10.40
N SER A 478 -14.47 -10.91 11.47
CA SER A 478 -14.53 -12.31 11.88
C SER A 478 -15.96 -12.76 12.21
N LYS A 479 -16.72 -11.91 12.90
CA LYS A 479 -18.16 -12.15 13.17
C LYS A 479 -19.02 -12.13 11.91
N ALA A 480 -18.71 -11.22 10.98
CA ALA A 480 -19.42 -11.16 9.70
C ALA A 480 -19.22 -12.46 8.88
N LEU A 481 -18.00 -13.04 8.85
CA LEU A 481 -17.75 -14.33 8.20
C LEU A 481 -18.68 -15.46 8.72
N GLU A 482 -18.97 -15.47 10.02
CA GLU A 482 -19.85 -16.48 10.62
C GLU A 482 -21.30 -16.38 10.14
N SER A 483 -21.74 -15.17 9.80
CA SER A 483 -23.13 -14.87 9.43
C SER A 483 -23.44 -14.93 7.93
N VAL A 484 -22.42 -14.96 7.05
CA VAL A 484 -22.61 -15.00 5.59
C VAL A 484 -23.41 -16.23 5.18
N THR A 485 -24.41 -16.03 4.33
CA THR A 485 -25.28 -17.08 3.77
C THR A 485 -25.03 -17.30 2.27
N ALA A 486 -25.56 -18.41 1.73
CA ALA A 486 -25.53 -18.65 0.29
C ALA A 486 -26.27 -17.54 -0.51
N ALA A 487 -27.31 -16.97 0.06
CA ALA A 487 -28.04 -15.84 -0.53
C ALA A 487 -27.17 -14.57 -0.60
N ASP A 488 -26.33 -14.30 0.41
CA ASP A 488 -25.40 -13.18 0.40
C ASP A 488 -24.35 -13.34 -0.69
N ILE A 489 -23.78 -14.53 -0.84
CA ILE A 489 -22.82 -14.83 -1.90
C ILE A 489 -23.45 -14.66 -3.27
N LYS A 490 -24.67 -15.17 -3.47
CA LYS A 490 -25.39 -14.99 -4.74
C LYS A 490 -25.61 -13.51 -5.04
N ARG A 491 -26.08 -12.75 -4.08
CA ARG A 491 -26.29 -11.30 -4.22
C ARG A 491 -24.97 -10.58 -4.58
N CYS A 492 -23.86 -10.92 -3.91
CA CYS A 492 -22.55 -10.36 -4.22
C CYS A 492 -22.07 -10.76 -5.63
N ALA A 493 -22.29 -12.01 -6.06
CA ALA A 493 -21.97 -12.43 -7.42
C ALA A 493 -22.77 -11.62 -8.47
N ASP A 494 -24.07 -11.42 -8.27
CA ASP A 494 -24.89 -10.61 -9.16
C ASP A 494 -24.44 -9.15 -9.21
N GLN A 495 -24.03 -8.59 -8.07
CA GLN A 495 -23.63 -7.20 -7.94
C GLN A 495 -22.24 -6.92 -8.50
N TYR A 496 -21.24 -7.75 -8.17
CA TYR A 496 -19.84 -7.46 -8.43
C TYR A 496 -19.27 -8.20 -9.64
N LEU A 497 -19.68 -9.47 -9.94
CA LEU A 497 -19.16 -10.24 -11.06
C LEU A 497 -19.95 -10.00 -12.35
N ARG A 498 -20.27 -8.74 -12.66
CA ARG A 498 -21.03 -8.36 -13.85
C ARG A 498 -20.18 -8.50 -15.12
N PRO A 499 -20.72 -8.95 -16.26
CA PRO A 499 -19.99 -9.02 -17.52
C PRO A 499 -19.36 -7.69 -17.94
N ALA A 500 -20.09 -6.58 -17.82
CA ALA A 500 -19.56 -5.26 -18.16
C ALA A 500 -18.43 -4.79 -17.22
N GLY A 501 -18.37 -5.28 -15.97
CA GLY A 501 -17.34 -4.94 -14.99
C GLY A 501 -16.05 -5.77 -15.13
N ARG A 502 -15.95 -6.67 -16.09
CA ARG A 502 -14.77 -7.50 -16.30
C ARG A 502 -13.59 -6.68 -16.79
N ASN A 503 -12.44 -6.98 -16.24
CA ASN A 503 -11.14 -6.57 -16.76
C ASN A 503 -10.35 -7.85 -17.03
N VAL A 504 -9.86 -8.01 -18.24
CA VAL A 504 -9.22 -9.27 -18.69
C VAL A 504 -7.80 -8.98 -19.13
N LEU A 505 -6.86 -9.72 -18.57
CA LEU A 505 -5.48 -9.78 -19.02
C LEU A 505 -5.21 -11.14 -19.61
N VAL A 506 -4.72 -11.17 -20.84
CA VAL A 506 -4.24 -12.38 -21.52
C VAL A 506 -2.78 -12.16 -21.87
N ILE A 507 -1.89 -12.95 -21.29
CA ILE A 507 -0.49 -13.01 -21.69
C ILE A 507 -0.28 -14.29 -22.47
N ARG A 508 0.18 -14.17 -23.72
CA ARG A 508 0.54 -15.29 -24.57
C ARG A 508 2.06 -15.45 -24.60
N ARG A 509 2.52 -16.68 -24.56
CA ARG A 509 3.93 -16.97 -24.71
C ARG A 509 4.40 -16.55 -26.10
N LYS A 510 5.44 -15.72 -26.14
CA LYS A 510 6.07 -15.32 -27.39
C LYS A 510 6.71 -16.53 -28.06
N GLU A 511 6.33 -16.80 -29.30
CA GLU A 511 6.97 -17.86 -30.07
C GLU A 511 8.45 -17.56 -30.29
N LYS A 512 9.31 -18.55 -29.99
CA LYS A 512 10.75 -18.42 -30.30
C LYS A 512 10.88 -18.51 -31.82
N LYS A 513 11.26 -17.39 -32.42
CA LYS A 513 11.64 -17.36 -33.83
C LYS A 513 12.94 -18.13 -34.08
#